data_ace4528b23f4da2bb619d9c2a85400e8
#
_entry.id   ace4528b23f4da2bb619d9c2a85400e8
#
_cell.length_a   1.000
_cell.length_b   1.000
_cell.length_c   1.000
_cell.angle_alpha   90.00
_cell.angle_beta   90.00
_cell.angle_gamma   90.00
#
_symmetry.space_group_name_H-M   'P 1'
#
loop_
_entity.id
_entity.type
_entity.pdbx_description
1 polymer ?
#
loop_
_entity_poly.entity_id
_entity_poly.type
_entity_poly.pdbx_seq_one_letter_code
_entity_poly.pdbx_strand_id
1 'polypeptide(L)'
;VLYFYPKDLTPGCTTQACDFTDKHSSFDDLDAVILGVSPDDTTKHRKFIDSKDLTITLLSDTSKKMCEDYGVWQLKQFMGKEFMGVVRTTFIIDPDGKLAAIWPKVSVRKKKSVKGEKIEVLHVDEVKEKLQELQSK
;
A
#
# COMPACT_ATOMS: atom_id res chain seq x y z
N VAL A 1 -6.16 7.10 -0.87
CA VAL A 1 -5.57 5.76 -0.80
C VAL A 1 -4.73 5.66 0.48
N LEU A 2 -5.09 4.73 1.33
CA LEU A 2 -4.37 4.44 2.57
C LEU A 2 -3.87 3.00 2.50
N TYR A 3 -2.56 2.80 2.47
CA TYR A 3 -2.03 1.45 2.43
C TYR A 3 -1.10 1.18 3.61
N PHE A 4 -1.21 -0.03 4.17
CA PHE A 4 -0.39 -0.49 5.28
C PHE A 4 0.64 -1.49 4.77
N TYR A 5 1.90 -1.35 5.20
CA TYR A 5 2.98 -2.22 4.81
C TYR A 5 3.88 -2.55 6.01
N PRO A 6 4.55 -3.72 5.99
CA PRO A 6 5.25 -4.20 7.19
C PRO A 6 6.49 -3.42 7.60
N LYS A 7 7.34 -3.01 6.66
CA LYS A 7 8.65 -2.46 7.02
C LYS A 7 9.32 -1.72 5.88
N ASP A 8 9.87 -0.54 6.18
CA ASP A 8 10.65 0.26 5.24
C ASP A 8 11.86 -0.52 4.70
N LEU A 9 12.22 -0.23 3.46
CA LEU A 9 13.44 -0.74 2.82
C LEU A 9 13.49 -2.26 2.59
N THR A 10 12.36 -2.96 2.80
CA THR A 10 12.24 -4.36 2.40
C THR A 10 11.85 -4.44 0.92
N PRO A 11 12.19 -5.54 0.20
CA PRO A 11 11.96 -5.61 -1.25
C PRO A 11 10.52 -5.36 -1.70
N GLY A 12 9.54 -6.02 -1.09
CA GLY A 12 8.13 -5.85 -1.47
C GLY A 12 7.61 -4.46 -1.16
N CYS A 13 7.97 -3.91 -0.01
CA CYS A 13 7.55 -2.57 0.40
C CYS A 13 8.21 -1.50 -0.47
N THR A 14 9.47 -1.70 -0.86
CA THR A 14 10.17 -0.80 -1.77
C THR A 14 9.48 -0.80 -3.14
N THR A 15 9.18 -1.97 -3.70
CA THR A 15 8.47 -2.09 -4.97
C THR A 15 7.14 -1.37 -4.93
N GLN A 16 6.35 -1.58 -3.87
CA GLN A 16 5.04 -0.95 -3.73
C GLN A 16 5.15 0.58 -3.66
N ALA A 17 6.06 1.10 -2.85
CA ALA A 17 6.26 2.54 -2.69
C ALA A 17 6.74 3.19 -4.00
N CYS A 18 7.65 2.53 -4.72
CA CYS A 18 8.12 3.01 -6.02
C CYS A 18 7.01 2.98 -7.07
N ASP A 19 6.18 1.92 -7.07
CA ASP A 19 5.05 1.83 -8.00
C ASP A 19 4.05 2.97 -7.77
N PHE A 20 3.73 3.29 -6.50
CA PHE A 20 2.87 4.43 -6.19
C PHE A 20 3.52 5.75 -6.58
N THR A 21 4.82 5.91 -6.35
CA THR A 21 5.56 7.12 -6.74
C THR A 21 5.54 7.32 -8.26
N ASP A 22 5.78 6.24 -9.01
CA ASP A 22 5.75 6.28 -10.48
C ASP A 22 4.38 6.68 -11.03
N LYS A 23 3.31 6.31 -10.34
CA LYS A 23 1.93 6.61 -10.74
C LYS A 23 1.32 7.81 -10.00
N HIS A 24 2.12 8.52 -9.19
CA HIS A 24 1.62 9.59 -8.32
C HIS A 24 0.85 10.66 -9.10
N SER A 25 1.35 11.08 -10.26
CA SER A 25 0.66 12.08 -11.07
C SER A 25 -0.72 11.58 -11.56
N SER A 26 -0.84 10.29 -11.86
CA SER A 26 -2.13 9.70 -12.25
C SER A 26 -3.14 9.74 -11.11
N PHE A 27 -2.69 9.53 -9.85
CA PHE A 27 -3.55 9.64 -8.68
C PHE A 27 -3.93 11.10 -8.41
N ASP A 28 -3.00 12.04 -8.60
CA ASP A 28 -3.29 13.46 -8.47
C ASP A 28 -4.37 13.89 -9.48
N ASP A 29 -4.33 13.37 -10.69
CA ASP A 29 -5.34 13.64 -11.73
C ASP A 29 -6.73 13.13 -11.31
N LEU A 30 -6.78 12.18 -10.40
CA LEU A 30 -8.03 11.63 -9.83
C LEU A 30 -8.38 12.29 -8.48
N ASP A 31 -7.70 13.37 -8.11
CA ASP A 31 -7.85 14.05 -6.82
C ASP A 31 -7.66 13.09 -5.62
N ALA A 32 -6.76 12.13 -5.76
CA ALA A 32 -6.50 11.13 -4.72
C ALA A 32 -5.15 11.39 -4.05
N VAL A 33 -5.11 11.27 -2.73
CA VAL A 33 -3.90 11.34 -1.92
C VAL A 33 -3.44 9.91 -1.59
N ILE A 34 -2.15 9.68 -1.60
CA ILE A 34 -1.57 8.37 -1.27
C ILE A 34 -0.85 8.48 0.07
N LEU A 35 -1.30 7.68 1.05
CA LEU A 35 -0.71 7.62 2.38
C LEU A 35 -0.25 6.19 2.67
N GLY A 36 1.03 6.00 2.94
CA GLY A 36 1.59 4.71 3.36
C GLY A 36 1.81 4.71 4.87
N VAL A 37 1.47 3.61 5.53
CA VAL A 37 1.59 3.48 6.99
C VAL A 37 2.37 2.22 7.34
N SER A 38 3.36 2.36 8.22
CA SER A 38 4.08 1.23 8.79
C SER A 38 4.44 1.52 10.25
N PRO A 39 4.85 0.49 11.03
CA PRO A 39 5.31 0.70 12.41
C PRO A 39 6.69 1.35 12.52
N ASP A 40 7.36 1.61 11.41
CA ASP A 40 8.68 2.25 11.41
C ASP A 40 8.61 3.68 11.93
N ASP A 41 9.72 4.16 12.49
CA ASP A 41 9.81 5.54 12.97
C ASP A 41 10.08 6.53 11.82
N THR A 42 10.00 7.82 12.13
CA THR A 42 10.19 8.88 11.13
C THR A 42 11.59 8.90 10.55
N THR A 43 12.60 8.47 11.30
CA THR A 43 13.98 8.39 10.84
C THR A 43 14.12 7.36 9.72
N LYS A 44 13.50 6.18 9.89
CA LYS A 44 13.49 5.15 8.85
C LYS A 44 12.71 5.59 7.63
N HIS A 45 11.56 6.23 7.82
CA HIS A 45 10.77 6.79 6.71
C HIS A 45 11.59 7.81 5.91
N ARG A 46 12.35 8.67 6.59
CA ARG A 46 13.20 9.65 5.92
C ARG A 46 14.26 8.96 5.05
N LYS A 47 14.91 7.95 5.59
CA LYS A 47 15.89 7.16 4.83
C LYS A 47 15.27 6.50 3.61
N PHE A 48 14.07 5.94 3.78
CA PHE A 48 13.35 5.27 2.71
C PHE A 48 12.99 6.27 1.60
N ILE A 49 12.41 7.41 1.97
CA ILE A 49 12.04 8.46 1.02
C ILE A 49 13.28 8.94 0.27
N ASP A 50 14.35 9.27 0.98
CA ASP A 50 15.57 9.83 0.38
C ASP A 50 16.29 8.83 -0.53
N SER A 51 16.37 7.54 -0.13
CA SER A 51 17.09 6.53 -0.91
C SER A 51 16.35 6.10 -2.17
N LYS A 52 15.03 6.24 -2.23
CA LYS A 52 14.19 5.79 -3.35
C LYS A 52 13.47 6.95 -4.06
N ASP A 53 13.74 8.19 -3.69
CA ASP A 53 13.11 9.38 -4.26
C ASP A 53 11.58 9.29 -4.24
N LEU A 54 11.01 8.86 -3.12
CA LEU A 54 9.56 8.70 -2.97
C LEU A 54 8.87 10.05 -2.91
N THR A 55 7.77 10.18 -3.61
CA THR A 55 6.95 11.41 -3.61
C THR A 55 5.66 11.27 -2.79
N ILE A 56 5.33 10.05 -2.38
CA ILE A 56 4.15 9.78 -1.55
C ILE A 56 4.44 10.11 -0.09
N THR A 57 3.37 10.28 0.69
CA THR A 57 3.49 10.56 2.13
C THR A 57 3.53 9.25 2.92
N LEU A 58 4.48 9.13 3.83
CA LEU A 58 4.60 7.98 4.73
C LEU A 58 4.29 8.42 6.16
N LEU A 59 3.44 7.64 6.83
CA LEU A 59 3.03 7.89 8.21
C LEU A 59 3.66 6.83 9.13
N SER A 60 4.14 7.29 10.28
CA SER A 60 4.79 6.44 11.27
C SER A 60 3.80 6.02 12.35
N ASP A 61 3.56 4.71 12.49
CA ASP A 61 2.64 4.15 13.49
C ASP A 61 3.42 3.28 14.49
N THR A 62 4.37 3.89 15.21
CA THR A 62 5.24 3.18 16.14
C THR A 62 4.49 2.49 17.27
N SER A 63 3.34 3.03 17.69
CA SER A 63 2.49 2.41 18.71
C SER A 63 1.65 1.25 18.19
N LYS A 64 1.58 1.06 16.87
CA LYS A 64 0.74 0.09 16.17
C LYS A 64 -0.76 0.33 16.35
N LYS A 65 -1.13 1.49 16.87
CA LYS A 65 -2.55 1.81 17.13
C LYS A 65 -3.37 1.86 15.85
N MET A 66 -2.89 2.53 14.81
CA MET A 66 -3.58 2.55 13.51
C MET A 66 -3.66 1.14 12.92
N CYS A 67 -2.57 0.38 13.00
CA CYS A 67 -2.54 -0.99 12.49
C CYS A 67 -3.57 -1.87 13.20
N GLU A 68 -3.73 -1.70 14.51
CA GLU A 68 -4.74 -2.42 15.29
C GLU A 68 -6.15 -1.95 14.95
N ASP A 69 -6.37 -0.63 14.90
CA ASP A 69 -7.68 -0.04 14.60
C ASP A 69 -8.20 -0.44 13.23
N TYR A 70 -7.31 -0.58 12.24
CA TYR A 70 -7.69 -1.00 10.88
C TYR A 70 -7.66 -2.51 10.68
N GLY A 71 -7.33 -3.29 11.73
CA GLY A 71 -7.34 -4.75 11.68
C GLY A 71 -6.22 -5.37 10.86
N VAL A 72 -5.14 -4.64 10.60
CA VAL A 72 -4.01 -5.12 9.79
C VAL A 72 -2.86 -5.69 10.64
N TRP A 73 -2.90 -5.49 11.95
CA TRP A 73 -1.93 -6.06 12.89
C TRP A 73 -2.39 -7.46 13.27
N GLN A 74 -1.75 -8.47 12.69
CA GLN A 74 -2.23 -9.85 12.76
C GLN A 74 -1.09 -10.82 13.02
N LEU A 75 -1.46 -12.04 13.49
CA LEU A 75 -0.51 -13.13 13.62
C LEU A 75 -0.08 -13.60 12.23
N LYS A 76 1.21 -13.62 11.98
CA LYS A 76 1.82 -14.07 10.73
C LYS A 76 2.70 -15.28 10.98
N GLN A 77 2.85 -16.13 9.97
CA GLN A 77 3.75 -17.27 10.00
C GLN A 77 4.79 -17.13 8.88
N PHE A 78 6.05 -17.36 9.26
CA PHE A 78 7.15 -17.37 8.30
C PHE A 78 8.21 -18.37 8.76
N MET A 79 8.54 -19.32 7.89
CA MET A 79 9.56 -20.36 8.15
C MET A 79 9.34 -21.09 9.48
N GLY A 80 8.10 -21.45 9.79
CA GLY A 80 7.74 -22.17 11.00
C GLY A 80 7.66 -21.33 12.26
N LYS A 81 7.86 -20.01 12.16
CA LYS A 81 7.75 -19.09 13.29
C LYS A 81 6.50 -18.26 13.19
N GLU A 82 5.82 -18.08 14.32
CA GLU A 82 4.67 -17.18 14.43
C GLU A 82 5.10 -15.86 15.06
N PHE A 83 4.58 -14.75 14.54
CA PHE A 83 4.87 -13.42 15.07
C PHE A 83 3.74 -12.46 14.69
N MET A 84 3.57 -11.41 15.50
CA MET A 84 2.62 -10.33 15.16
C MET A 84 3.27 -9.37 14.18
N GLY A 85 2.54 -8.98 13.17
CA GLY A 85 3.03 -8.05 12.16
C GLY A 85 1.92 -7.46 11.32
N VAL A 86 2.30 -6.54 10.44
CA VAL A 86 1.35 -5.90 9.52
C VAL A 86 1.11 -6.81 8.32
N VAL A 87 -0.15 -7.14 8.08
CA VAL A 87 -0.58 -7.77 6.84
C VAL A 87 -0.81 -6.66 5.81
N ARG A 88 -0.12 -6.76 4.68
CA ARG A 88 -0.20 -5.73 3.64
C ARG A 88 -1.64 -5.56 3.17
N THR A 89 -2.19 -4.37 3.40
CA THR A 89 -3.61 -4.06 3.15
C THR A 89 -3.72 -2.66 2.55
N THR A 90 -4.62 -2.48 1.60
CA THR A 90 -4.90 -1.17 1.01
C THR A 90 -6.37 -0.84 1.17
N PHE A 91 -6.65 0.40 1.53
CA PHE A 91 -7.99 0.95 1.66
C PHE A 91 -8.15 2.14 0.72
N ILE A 92 -9.36 2.30 0.18
CA ILE A 92 -9.77 3.57 -0.41
C ILE A 92 -10.80 4.19 0.52
N ILE A 93 -10.51 5.42 0.96
CA ILE A 93 -11.42 6.19 1.81
C ILE A 93 -12.01 7.29 0.94
N ASP A 94 -13.35 7.37 0.90
CA ASP A 94 -14.03 8.37 0.08
C ASP A 94 -13.99 9.77 0.73
N PRO A 95 -14.43 10.84 0.02
CA PRO A 95 -14.41 12.19 0.59
C PRO A 95 -15.27 12.36 1.85
N ASP A 96 -16.22 11.48 2.07
CA ASP A 96 -17.08 11.51 3.28
C ASP A 96 -16.44 10.76 4.46
N GLY A 97 -15.23 10.21 4.28
CA GLY A 97 -14.52 9.48 5.33
C GLY A 97 -14.92 8.03 5.47
N LYS A 98 -15.65 7.47 4.51
CA LYS A 98 -16.09 6.07 4.53
C LYS A 98 -15.16 5.18 3.70
N LEU A 99 -15.02 3.92 4.12
CA LEU A 99 -14.25 2.94 3.36
C LEU A 99 -15.00 2.55 2.09
N ALA A 100 -14.45 2.88 0.94
CA ALA A 100 -15.06 2.60 -0.35
C ALA A 100 -14.54 1.31 -0.97
N ALA A 101 -13.33 0.87 -0.62
CA ALA A 101 -12.75 -0.38 -1.11
C ALA A 101 -11.67 -0.88 -0.16
N ILE A 102 -11.47 -2.20 -0.12
CA ILE A 102 -10.45 -2.85 0.72
C ILE A 102 -9.79 -3.97 -0.07
N TRP A 103 -8.46 -4.02 -0.02
CA TRP A 103 -7.67 -5.18 -0.46
C TRP A 103 -6.98 -5.75 0.78
N PRO A 104 -7.55 -6.81 1.41
CA PRO A 104 -7.08 -7.29 2.73
C PRO A 104 -5.77 -8.07 2.73
N LYS A 105 -5.34 -8.55 1.57
CA LYS A 105 -4.03 -9.20 1.41
C LYS A 105 -3.47 -8.80 0.05
N VAL A 106 -2.54 -7.87 0.06
CA VAL A 106 -2.02 -7.30 -1.17
C VAL A 106 -0.83 -8.09 -1.68
N SER A 107 -0.90 -8.47 -2.96
CA SER A 107 0.27 -8.87 -3.73
C SER A 107 0.69 -7.65 -4.56
N VAL A 108 1.89 -7.12 -4.32
CA VAL A 108 2.35 -5.86 -4.93
C VAL A 108 2.36 -5.96 -6.45
N ARG A 109 2.77 -7.11 -6.97
CA ARG A 109 2.73 -7.43 -8.40
C ARG A 109 2.28 -8.87 -8.57
N LYS A 110 1.37 -9.09 -9.52
CA LYS A 110 0.84 -10.42 -9.84
C LYS A 110 1.13 -10.75 -11.29
N LYS A 111 1.38 -12.02 -11.56
CA LYS A 111 1.47 -12.52 -12.94
C LYS A 111 0.12 -13.08 -13.33
N LYS A 112 -0.40 -12.63 -14.46
CA LYS A 112 -1.67 -13.08 -15.00
C LYS A 112 -1.48 -13.56 -16.43
N SER A 113 -2.10 -14.68 -16.78
CA SER A 113 -2.08 -15.19 -18.16
C SER A 113 -3.28 -14.65 -18.90
N VAL A 114 -3.05 -13.94 -20.00
CA VAL A 114 -4.09 -13.43 -20.89
C VAL A 114 -3.75 -13.85 -22.30
N LYS A 115 -4.66 -14.62 -22.93
CA LYS A 115 -4.47 -15.14 -24.30
C LYS A 115 -3.13 -15.88 -24.49
N GLY A 116 -2.71 -16.65 -23.47
CA GLY A 116 -1.46 -17.40 -23.51
C GLY A 116 -0.20 -16.60 -23.20
N GLU A 117 -0.32 -15.30 -23.01
CA GLU A 117 0.80 -14.43 -22.62
C GLU A 117 0.75 -14.14 -21.11
N LYS A 118 1.91 -14.15 -20.48
CA LYS A 118 2.02 -13.77 -19.06
C LYS A 118 2.25 -12.28 -18.97
N ILE A 119 1.33 -11.58 -18.30
CA ILE A 119 1.45 -10.15 -18.02
C ILE A 119 1.60 -9.93 -16.51
N GLU A 120 2.29 -8.87 -16.16
CA GLU A 120 2.42 -8.45 -14.77
C GLU A 120 1.35 -7.41 -14.44
N VAL A 121 0.57 -7.68 -13.39
CA VAL A 121 -0.45 -6.76 -12.90
C VAL A 121 0.07 -6.10 -11.63
N LEU A 122 0.18 -4.78 -11.64
CA LEU A 122 0.61 -4.01 -10.47
C LEU A 122 -0.60 -3.69 -9.60
N HIS A 123 -0.45 -3.88 -8.29
CA HIS A 123 -1.50 -3.53 -7.34
C HIS A 123 -1.91 -2.04 -7.47
N VAL A 124 -0.94 -1.16 -7.68
CA VAL A 124 -1.22 0.28 -7.83
C VAL A 124 -2.15 0.57 -9.00
N ASP A 125 -2.07 -0.21 -10.07
CA ASP A 125 -2.99 -0.09 -11.22
C ASP A 125 -4.39 -0.56 -10.86
N GLU A 126 -4.51 -1.63 -10.05
CA GLU A 126 -5.81 -2.10 -9.54
C GLU A 126 -6.49 -1.00 -8.70
N VAL A 127 -5.72 -0.33 -7.85
CA VAL A 127 -6.21 0.77 -7.00
C VAL A 127 -6.67 1.95 -7.88
N LYS A 128 -5.88 2.30 -8.88
CA LYS A 128 -6.21 3.38 -9.81
C LYS A 128 -7.50 3.09 -10.57
N GLU A 129 -7.65 1.87 -11.10
CA GLU A 129 -8.87 1.46 -11.81
C GLU A 129 -10.10 1.53 -10.90
N LYS A 130 -9.97 1.11 -9.64
CA LYS A 130 -11.05 1.18 -8.67
C LYS A 130 -11.45 2.63 -8.37
N LEU A 131 -10.48 3.53 -8.25
CA LEU A 131 -10.75 4.95 -8.07
C LEU A 131 -11.52 5.53 -9.26
N GLN A 132 -11.12 5.20 -10.48
CA GLN A 132 -11.81 5.63 -11.70
C GLN A 132 -13.26 5.11 -11.72
N GLU A 133 -13.47 3.85 -11.35
CA GLU A 133 -14.81 3.25 -11.26
C GLU A 133 -15.68 3.99 -10.23
N LEU A 134 -15.13 4.26 -9.05
CA LEU A 134 -15.85 4.94 -7.97
C LEU A 134 -16.23 6.37 -8.33
N GLN A 135 -15.36 7.06 -9.07
CA GLN A 135 -15.60 8.45 -9.49
C GLN A 135 -16.56 8.57 -10.67
N SER A 136 -16.75 7.50 -11.42
CA SER A 136 -17.66 7.50 -12.57
C SER A 136 -19.12 7.22 -12.18
N LYS A 137 -19.38 6.96 -10.91
CA LYS A 137 -20.74 6.71 -10.40
C LYS A 137 -21.46 7.99 -9.97
#